data_7c742d803743874a35b5529ad4d1aac1
#
_entry.id   7c742d803743874a35b5529ad4d1aac1
#
_cell.length_a   1.000
_cell.length_b   1.000
_cell.length_c   1.000
_cell.angle_alpha   90.00
_cell.angle_beta   90.00
_cell.angle_gamma   90.00
#
_symmetry.space_group_name_H-M   'P 1'
#
loop_
_entity.id
_entity.type
_entity.pdbx_description
1 polymer ?
#
loop_
_entity_poly.entity_id
_entity_poly.type
_entity_poly.pdbx_seq_one_letter_code
_entity_poly.pdbx_strand_id
1 'polypeptide(L)'
;QDHIRLDDPDGPTALSKVRSALEFVEECNRLRAGEGLDALEVSDTAMAVAEAQNSYYMYDTWWNENGTDHEMQFTPMNENIDASGDDPFQYWYTDEKEEYENGDDDREDIGHYLNIVGKNYSATGFADGSANYTDYRAQDFLVGNRLTSKKDRKNKLSVGPTYTPAEYLKRLDDYQTWYDGLVADRKAANRAELEKAIQVALAEDNKVVFER
;
A
#
# COMPACT_ATOMS: atom_id res chain seq x y z
N GLN A 1 -2.05 -13.97 -8.77
CA GLN A 1 -2.34 -14.31 -7.35
C GLN A 1 -1.08 -14.75 -6.60
N ASP A 2 -0.07 -15.25 -7.30
CA ASP A 2 1.13 -15.83 -6.68
C ASP A 2 2.13 -14.78 -6.16
N HIS A 3 1.93 -13.51 -6.51
CA HIS A 3 2.81 -12.39 -6.12
C HIS A 3 2.25 -11.54 -4.96
N ILE A 4 1.00 -11.73 -4.54
CA ILE A 4 0.43 -10.98 -3.41
C ILE A 4 0.53 -11.84 -2.15
N ARG A 5 1.29 -11.38 -1.16
CA ARG A 5 1.52 -12.06 0.13
C ARG A 5 0.96 -11.21 1.25
N LEU A 6 -0.28 -11.49 1.64
CA LEU A 6 -1.00 -10.72 2.66
C LEU A 6 -0.44 -10.89 4.09
N ASP A 7 0.36 -11.93 4.33
CA ASP A 7 0.96 -12.26 5.61
C ASP A 7 2.44 -11.83 5.74
N ASP A 8 2.98 -11.16 4.71
CA ASP A 8 4.35 -10.65 4.76
C ASP A 8 4.38 -9.32 5.53
N PRO A 9 5.10 -9.26 6.68
CA PRO A 9 5.19 -8.03 7.48
C PRO A 9 5.92 -6.89 6.79
N ASP A 10 6.74 -7.19 5.78
CA ASP A 10 7.48 -6.21 4.98
C ASP A 10 6.80 -5.95 3.62
N GLY A 11 5.71 -6.66 3.34
CA GLY A 11 4.90 -6.48 2.15
C GLY A 11 4.02 -5.23 2.20
N PRO A 12 3.63 -4.68 1.05
CA PRO A 12 2.91 -3.39 0.96
C PRO A 12 1.52 -3.41 1.60
N THR A 13 0.95 -4.58 1.84
CA THR A 13 -0.35 -4.76 2.52
C THR A 13 -0.26 -4.80 4.05
N ALA A 14 0.95 -4.82 4.62
CA ALA A 14 1.14 -4.75 6.07
C ALA A 14 0.73 -3.37 6.60
N LEU A 15 0.01 -3.31 7.73
CA LEU A 15 -0.48 -2.04 8.29
C LEU A 15 0.63 -1.01 8.54
N SER A 16 1.82 -1.45 8.93
CA SER A 16 3.00 -0.58 9.08
C SER A 16 3.41 0.04 7.75
N LYS A 17 3.38 -0.74 6.66
CA LYS A 17 3.74 -0.30 5.32
C LYS A 17 2.65 0.60 4.70
N VAL A 18 1.38 0.30 4.94
CA VAL A 18 0.27 1.20 4.56
C VAL A 18 0.39 2.56 5.27
N ARG A 19 0.82 2.59 6.54
CA ARG A 19 1.09 3.86 7.25
C ARG A 19 2.26 4.62 6.64
N SER A 20 3.36 3.95 6.35
CA SER A 20 4.51 4.53 5.63
C SER A 20 4.08 5.09 4.27
N ALA A 21 3.26 4.37 3.52
CA ALA A 21 2.70 4.83 2.25
C ALA A 21 1.93 6.16 2.36
N LEU A 22 1.20 6.37 3.47
CA LEU A 22 0.50 7.65 3.70
C LEU A 22 1.47 8.81 3.97
N GLU A 23 2.61 8.57 4.61
CA GLU A 23 3.65 9.58 4.79
C GLU A 23 4.22 10.04 3.44
N PHE A 24 4.41 9.11 2.50
CA PHE A 24 4.80 9.44 1.13
C PHE A 24 3.71 10.22 0.37
N VAL A 25 2.43 9.92 0.60
CA VAL A 25 1.34 10.74 0.01
C VAL A 25 1.33 12.16 0.59
N GLU A 26 1.59 12.32 1.89
CA GLU A 26 1.72 13.64 2.51
C GLU A 26 2.90 14.43 1.93
N GLU A 27 4.04 13.77 1.71
CA GLU A 27 5.20 14.39 1.06
C GLU A 27 4.90 14.77 -0.38
N CYS A 28 4.28 13.91 -1.18
CA CYS A 28 3.80 14.24 -2.53
C CYS A 28 2.90 15.49 -2.51
N ASN A 29 1.98 15.57 -1.56
CA ASN A 29 1.07 16.71 -1.40
C ASN A 29 1.82 17.99 -0.98
N ARG A 30 2.86 17.86 -0.17
CA ARG A 30 3.74 19.01 0.16
C ARG A 30 4.47 19.54 -1.08
N LEU A 31 4.98 18.65 -1.92
CA LEU A 31 5.65 19.03 -3.18
C LEU A 31 4.65 19.69 -4.14
N ARG A 32 3.46 19.13 -4.29
CA ARG A 32 2.38 19.69 -5.11
C ARG A 32 1.98 21.08 -4.63
N ALA A 33 1.87 21.28 -3.32
CA ALA A 33 1.58 22.61 -2.75
C ALA A 33 2.67 23.64 -3.10
N GLY A 34 3.94 23.22 -3.16
CA GLY A 34 5.05 24.03 -3.65
C GLY A 34 4.90 24.49 -5.11
N GLU A 35 4.20 23.70 -5.93
CA GLU A 35 3.84 24.02 -7.32
C GLU A 35 2.50 24.76 -7.46
N GLY A 36 1.84 25.11 -6.34
CA GLY A 36 0.53 25.76 -6.33
C GLY A 36 -0.63 24.86 -6.77
N LEU A 37 -0.48 23.54 -6.56
CA LEU A 37 -1.47 22.54 -6.94
C LEU A 37 -2.26 22.07 -5.72
N ASP A 38 -3.49 21.62 -5.97
CA ASP A 38 -4.33 21.00 -4.95
C ASP A 38 -3.74 19.66 -4.47
N ALA A 39 -3.97 19.36 -3.19
CA ALA A 39 -3.61 18.08 -2.60
C ALA A 39 -4.41 16.94 -3.25
N LEU A 40 -3.77 15.77 -3.35
CA LEU A 40 -4.42 14.53 -3.75
C LEU A 40 -5.07 13.87 -2.54
N GLU A 41 -6.29 13.37 -2.72
CA GLU A 41 -6.93 12.48 -1.77
C GLU A 41 -6.45 11.03 -1.94
N VAL A 42 -6.52 10.23 -0.90
CA VAL A 42 -6.22 8.80 -0.94
C VAL A 42 -7.46 8.03 -1.40
N SER A 43 -7.33 7.20 -2.41
CA SER A 43 -8.39 6.33 -2.93
C SER A 43 -8.13 4.87 -2.50
N ASP A 44 -9.11 4.20 -1.89
CA ASP A 44 -9.03 2.76 -1.56
C ASP A 44 -8.66 1.91 -2.79
N THR A 45 -9.21 2.25 -3.95
CA THR A 45 -8.92 1.53 -5.20
C THR A 45 -7.48 1.76 -5.67
N ALA A 46 -7.01 3.01 -5.63
CA ALA A 46 -5.64 3.31 -6.04
C ALA A 46 -4.62 2.71 -5.06
N MET A 47 -4.90 2.71 -3.75
CA MET A 47 -4.08 2.00 -2.76
C MET A 47 -3.98 0.52 -3.09
N ALA A 48 -5.11 -0.16 -3.32
CA ALA A 48 -5.12 -1.58 -3.64
C ALA A 48 -4.39 -1.91 -4.97
N VAL A 49 -4.44 -1.01 -5.96
CA VAL A 49 -3.70 -1.19 -7.22
C VAL A 49 -2.20 -1.00 -6.98
N ALA A 50 -1.81 0.06 -6.29
CA ALA A 50 -0.41 0.32 -5.94
C ALA A 50 0.18 -0.84 -5.11
N GLU A 51 -0.54 -1.34 -4.10
CA GLU A 51 -0.14 -2.50 -3.30
C GLU A 51 0.03 -3.78 -4.14
N ALA A 52 -0.90 -4.04 -5.06
CA ALA A 52 -0.82 -5.19 -5.95
C ALA A 52 0.36 -5.08 -6.91
N GLN A 53 0.60 -3.89 -7.46
CA GLN A 53 1.70 -3.61 -8.37
C GLN A 53 3.04 -3.70 -7.66
N ASN A 54 3.15 -3.09 -6.47
CA ASN A 54 4.33 -3.16 -5.63
C ASN A 54 4.67 -4.62 -5.24
N SER A 55 3.68 -5.40 -4.83
CA SER A 55 3.86 -6.84 -4.54
C SER A 55 4.38 -7.60 -5.76
N TYR A 56 3.90 -7.25 -6.95
CA TYR A 56 4.42 -7.85 -8.18
C TYR A 56 5.91 -7.54 -8.35
N TYR A 57 6.31 -6.27 -8.22
CA TYR A 57 7.71 -5.87 -8.35
C TYR A 57 8.61 -6.51 -7.29
N MET A 58 8.14 -6.66 -6.06
CA MET A 58 8.90 -7.28 -4.98
C MET A 58 9.20 -8.76 -5.21
N TYR A 59 8.26 -9.50 -5.82
CA TYR A 59 8.31 -10.97 -5.84
C TYR A 59 8.48 -11.56 -7.24
N ASP A 60 8.42 -10.76 -8.30
CA ASP A 60 8.67 -11.24 -9.64
C ASP A 60 10.17 -11.29 -9.96
N THR A 61 10.65 -12.47 -10.30
CA THR A 61 12.08 -12.69 -10.59
C THR A 61 12.50 -12.06 -11.90
N TRP A 62 11.60 -11.96 -12.89
CA TRP A 62 11.89 -11.36 -14.18
C TRP A 62 12.18 -9.86 -14.03
N TRP A 63 11.37 -9.18 -13.24
CA TRP A 63 11.52 -7.75 -12.99
C TRP A 63 12.84 -7.43 -12.26
N ASN A 64 13.21 -8.27 -11.28
CA ASN A 64 14.47 -8.15 -10.56
C ASN A 64 15.71 -8.39 -11.46
N GLU A 65 15.55 -9.14 -12.56
CA GLU A 65 16.63 -9.46 -13.49
C GLU A 65 16.74 -8.46 -14.65
N ASN A 66 15.65 -7.79 -15.05
CA ASN A 66 15.58 -6.99 -16.27
C ASN A 66 15.37 -5.49 -16.03
N GLY A 67 15.19 -5.06 -14.78
CA GLY A 67 15.03 -3.66 -14.40
C GLY A 67 13.58 -3.20 -14.34
N THR A 68 13.40 -1.92 -13.99
CA THR A 68 12.10 -1.30 -13.77
C THR A 68 11.40 -1.02 -15.10
N ASP A 69 10.24 -1.67 -15.30
CA ASP A 69 9.35 -1.39 -16.44
C ASP A 69 7.89 -1.47 -15.98
N HIS A 70 7.02 -0.67 -16.60
CA HIS A 70 5.59 -0.61 -16.32
C HIS A 70 4.77 -1.72 -17.02
N GLU A 71 5.40 -2.82 -17.47
CA GLU A 71 4.78 -3.82 -18.34
C GLU A 71 3.56 -4.54 -17.73
N MET A 72 3.50 -4.68 -16.40
CA MET A 72 2.53 -5.54 -15.74
C MET A 72 1.47 -4.80 -14.92
N GLN A 73 1.13 -3.59 -15.30
CA GLN A 73 0.07 -2.85 -14.63
C GLN A 73 -1.24 -3.64 -14.58
N PHE A 74 -1.79 -3.81 -13.39
CA PHE A 74 -3.09 -4.47 -13.18
C PHE A 74 -4.23 -3.66 -13.78
N THR A 75 -4.11 -2.34 -13.73
CA THR A 75 -4.98 -1.42 -14.45
C THR A 75 -4.16 -0.21 -14.91
N PRO A 76 -4.33 0.26 -16.16
CA PRO A 76 -3.55 1.38 -16.68
C PRO A 76 -3.89 2.66 -15.89
N MET A 77 -3.02 3.05 -15.02
CA MET A 77 -2.97 4.36 -14.35
C MET A 77 -1.67 5.06 -14.76
N ASN A 78 -1.56 6.34 -14.50
CA ASN A 78 -0.25 6.96 -14.49
C ASN A 78 0.41 6.55 -13.17
N GLU A 79 1.57 5.96 -13.27
CA GLU A 79 2.26 5.30 -12.17
C GLU A 79 3.70 5.79 -12.08
N ASN A 80 4.17 5.99 -10.87
CA ASN A 80 5.59 6.12 -10.53
C ASN A 80 6.02 4.84 -9.81
N ILE A 81 7.19 4.31 -10.16
CA ILE A 81 7.78 3.13 -9.52
C ILE A 81 9.23 3.38 -9.12
N ASP A 82 9.65 2.79 -8.02
CA ASP A 82 11.01 2.84 -7.51
C ASP A 82 11.42 1.51 -6.86
N ALA A 83 12.69 1.16 -7.03
CA ALA A 83 13.33 0.02 -6.38
C ALA A 83 14.79 0.37 -5.97
N SER A 84 15.07 1.62 -5.65
CA SER A 84 16.41 2.09 -5.30
C SER A 84 16.75 1.89 -3.83
N GLY A 85 15.76 1.90 -2.95
CA GLY A 85 15.93 1.92 -1.50
C GLY A 85 16.17 3.32 -0.91
N ASP A 86 16.31 4.36 -1.75
CA ASP A 86 16.49 5.76 -1.35
C ASP A 86 15.14 6.50 -1.28
N ASP A 87 15.17 7.80 -0.98
CA ASP A 87 13.97 8.65 -1.05
C ASP A 87 13.49 8.76 -2.50
N PRO A 88 12.29 8.22 -2.87
CA PRO A 88 11.84 8.24 -4.23
C PRO A 88 11.62 9.66 -4.77
N PHE A 89 11.28 10.64 -3.93
CA PHE A 89 11.05 12.02 -4.36
C PHE A 89 12.33 12.78 -4.67
N GLN A 90 13.51 12.31 -4.23
CA GLN A 90 14.75 12.84 -4.72
C GLN A 90 14.83 12.62 -6.24
N TYR A 91 14.58 11.40 -6.71
CA TYR A 91 14.62 11.04 -8.12
C TYR A 91 13.35 11.50 -8.87
N TRP A 92 12.16 11.12 -8.39
CA TRP A 92 10.90 11.40 -9.08
C TRP A 92 10.53 12.89 -9.18
N TYR A 93 11.05 13.72 -8.28
CA TYR A 93 10.67 15.13 -8.25
C TYR A 93 11.89 16.05 -8.39
N THR A 94 12.92 15.90 -7.55
CA THR A 94 14.00 16.88 -7.49
C THR A 94 14.86 16.82 -8.74
N ASP A 95 15.34 15.63 -9.10
CA ASP A 95 16.25 15.45 -10.23
C ASP A 95 15.51 15.63 -11.56
N GLU A 96 14.35 15.01 -11.75
CA GLU A 96 13.56 15.17 -12.98
C GLU A 96 13.01 16.60 -13.16
N LYS A 97 12.75 17.33 -12.09
CA LYS A 97 12.40 18.74 -12.16
C LYS A 97 13.55 19.58 -12.70
N GLU A 98 14.79 19.30 -12.27
CA GLU A 98 15.97 19.98 -12.79
C GLU A 98 16.15 19.71 -14.30
N GLU A 99 15.94 18.48 -14.75
CA GLU A 99 15.96 18.13 -16.16
C GLU A 99 14.88 18.86 -16.95
N TYR A 100 13.64 18.88 -16.45
CA TYR A 100 12.54 19.63 -17.04
C TYR A 100 12.82 21.13 -17.13
N GLU A 101 13.36 21.76 -16.07
CA GLU A 101 13.72 23.17 -16.05
C GLU A 101 14.88 23.50 -17.00
N ASN A 102 15.76 22.54 -17.27
CA ASN A 102 16.83 22.63 -18.27
C ASN A 102 16.35 22.42 -19.72
N GLY A 103 15.06 22.12 -19.92
CA GLY A 103 14.43 22.05 -21.22
C GLY A 103 14.27 20.63 -21.76
N ASP A 104 14.43 19.62 -20.91
CA ASP A 104 14.06 18.26 -21.26
C ASP A 104 12.53 18.16 -21.32
N ASP A 105 12.00 17.57 -22.40
CA ASP A 105 10.58 17.31 -22.62
C ASP A 105 10.30 15.82 -22.90
N ASP A 106 11.32 14.97 -22.82
CA ASP A 106 11.16 13.53 -23.00
C ASP A 106 10.45 12.94 -21.78
N ARG A 107 9.32 12.33 -22.04
CA ARG A 107 8.50 11.74 -20.98
C ARG A 107 9.11 10.46 -20.37
N GLU A 108 10.08 9.86 -21.05
CA GLU A 108 10.84 8.73 -20.48
C GLU A 108 11.80 9.23 -19.39
N ASP A 109 12.30 10.46 -19.50
CA ASP A 109 13.27 11.03 -18.57
C ASP A 109 12.62 11.80 -17.40
N ILE A 110 11.47 12.46 -17.62
CA ILE A 110 10.79 13.33 -16.64
C ILE A 110 9.38 12.86 -16.26
N GLY A 111 9.07 11.60 -16.50
CA GLY A 111 7.70 11.05 -16.38
C GLY A 111 7.16 11.07 -14.96
N HIS A 112 8.00 10.82 -13.96
CA HIS A 112 7.59 10.81 -12.56
C HIS A 112 7.25 12.23 -12.09
N TYR A 113 8.08 13.22 -12.42
CA TYR A 113 7.81 14.62 -12.13
C TYR A 113 6.48 15.06 -12.74
N LEU A 114 6.26 14.77 -14.03
CA LEU A 114 5.02 15.13 -14.73
C LEU A 114 3.77 14.47 -14.12
N ASN A 115 3.91 13.28 -13.54
CA ASN A 115 2.84 12.64 -12.80
C ASN A 115 2.56 13.38 -11.47
N ILE A 116 3.60 13.72 -10.70
CA ILE A 116 3.45 14.45 -9.44
C ILE A 116 2.79 15.81 -9.65
N VAL A 117 3.21 16.57 -10.68
CA VAL A 117 2.66 17.91 -10.95
C VAL A 117 1.45 17.92 -11.87
N GLY A 118 0.89 16.77 -12.17
CA GLY A 118 -0.29 16.67 -13.02
C GLY A 118 -1.50 17.39 -12.42
N LYS A 119 -1.99 18.42 -13.15
CA LYS A 119 -3.10 19.31 -12.69
C LYS A 119 -4.46 18.63 -12.67
N ASN A 120 -4.60 17.55 -13.42
CA ASN A 120 -5.88 16.88 -13.57
C ASN A 120 -6.09 15.73 -12.56
N TYR A 121 -5.07 15.42 -11.75
CA TYR A 121 -5.19 14.40 -10.73
C TYR A 121 -5.85 14.97 -9.48
N SER A 122 -6.72 14.17 -8.87
CA SER A 122 -7.42 14.52 -7.64
C SER A 122 -7.28 13.46 -6.55
N ALA A 123 -6.84 12.26 -6.90
CA ALA A 123 -6.62 11.18 -5.95
C ALA A 123 -5.41 10.33 -6.35
N THR A 124 -4.86 9.63 -5.36
CA THR A 124 -3.71 8.76 -5.50
C THR A 124 -3.82 7.53 -4.61
N GLY A 125 -3.03 6.52 -4.91
CA GLY A 125 -2.65 5.46 -4.00
C GLY A 125 -1.15 5.33 -3.98
N PHE A 126 -0.59 4.91 -2.87
CA PHE A 126 0.83 4.67 -2.71
C PHE A 126 1.05 3.32 -2.03
N ALA A 127 2.09 2.62 -2.42
CA ALA A 127 2.53 1.38 -1.78
C ALA A 127 4.02 1.46 -1.46
N ASP A 128 4.37 1.02 -0.26
CA ASP A 128 5.73 0.86 0.23
C ASP A 128 5.91 -0.58 0.69
N GLY A 129 6.94 -1.25 0.22
CA GLY A 129 7.26 -2.62 0.59
C GLY A 129 8.76 -2.84 0.56
N SER A 130 9.25 -3.86 1.25
CA SER A 130 10.68 -4.17 1.31
C SER A 130 10.93 -5.67 1.09
N ALA A 131 11.88 -5.99 0.24
CA ALA A 131 12.36 -7.36 0.03
C ALA A 131 13.85 -7.36 -0.33
N ASN A 132 14.60 -8.35 0.14
CA ASN A 132 16.00 -8.54 -0.22
C ASN A 132 16.89 -7.29 -0.01
N TYR A 133 16.65 -6.55 1.08
CA TYR A 133 17.34 -5.30 1.41
C TYR A 133 17.11 -4.15 0.42
N THR A 134 16.04 -4.21 -0.36
CA THR A 134 15.60 -3.18 -1.29
C THR A 134 14.19 -2.75 -0.92
N ASP A 135 13.94 -1.44 -0.92
CA ASP A 135 12.60 -0.89 -0.80
C ASP A 135 12.00 -0.73 -2.21
N TYR A 136 10.75 -1.13 -2.32
CA TYR A 136 9.96 -1.02 -3.55
C TYR A 136 8.81 -0.08 -3.30
N ARG A 137 8.60 0.85 -4.22
CA ARG A 137 7.52 1.84 -4.13
C ARG A 137 6.74 1.93 -5.42
N ALA A 138 5.46 2.12 -5.30
CA ALA A 138 4.58 2.38 -6.43
C ALA A 138 3.58 3.46 -6.04
N GLN A 139 3.36 4.44 -6.91
CA GLN A 139 2.36 5.48 -6.74
C GLN A 139 1.50 5.57 -7.98
N ASP A 140 0.18 5.40 -7.80
CA ASP A 140 -0.82 5.52 -8.84
C ASP A 140 -1.59 6.83 -8.74
N PHE A 141 -1.86 7.46 -9.88
CA PHE A 141 -2.54 8.75 -9.97
C PHE A 141 -3.87 8.65 -10.71
N LEU A 142 -4.91 9.26 -10.13
CA LEU A 142 -6.27 9.23 -10.66
C LEU A 142 -6.78 10.60 -11.09
N VAL A 143 -7.43 10.65 -12.24
CA VAL A 143 -8.12 11.84 -12.75
C VAL A 143 -9.56 11.88 -12.22
N GLY A 144 -9.81 12.70 -11.24
CA GLY A 144 -11.14 12.82 -10.64
C GLY A 144 -11.64 11.48 -10.10
N ASN A 145 -12.94 11.27 -10.11
CA ASN A 145 -13.56 9.99 -9.73
C ASN A 145 -13.56 8.96 -10.88
N ARG A 146 -12.56 8.99 -11.76
CA ARG A 146 -12.54 8.12 -12.97
C ARG A 146 -11.21 7.41 -13.08
N LEU A 147 -11.28 6.09 -13.12
CA LEU A 147 -10.20 5.30 -13.69
C LEU A 147 -10.03 5.67 -15.16
N THR A 148 -8.80 5.91 -15.60
CA THR A 148 -8.53 6.55 -16.89
C THR A 148 -8.70 5.63 -18.09
N SER A 149 -8.69 4.31 -17.88
CA SER A 149 -8.73 3.35 -18.98
C SER A 149 -10.14 3.01 -19.46
N LYS A 150 -10.27 2.73 -20.77
CA LYS A 150 -11.50 2.20 -21.34
C LYS A 150 -11.86 0.81 -20.77
N LYS A 151 -10.85 0.04 -20.35
CA LYS A 151 -11.01 -1.29 -19.74
C LYS A 151 -11.67 -1.20 -18.38
N ASP A 152 -11.24 -0.25 -17.54
CA ASP A 152 -11.78 -0.06 -16.20
C ASP A 152 -13.21 0.43 -16.23
N ARG A 153 -13.53 1.32 -17.15
CA ARG A 153 -14.93 1.73 -17.40
C ARG A 153 -15.81 0.56 -17.82
N LYS A 154 -15.28 -0.39 -18.58
CA LYS A 154 -16.00 -1.60 -18.99
C LYS A 154 -16.17 -2.57 -17.82
N ASN A 155 -15.17 -2.69 -16.97
CA ASN A 155 -15.19 -3.56 -15.79
C ASN A 155 -15.94 -2.94 -14.60
N LYS A 156 -16.44 -1.70 -14.72
CA LYS A 156 -17.14 -0.94 -13.67
C LYS A 156 -16.32 -0.80 -12.37
N LEU A 157 -15.01 -0.78 -12.46
CA LEU A 157 -14.19 -0.46 -11.32
C LEU A 157 -14.51 0.96 -10.87
N SER A 158 -14.90 1.10 -9.62
CA SER A 158 -15.14 2.40 -8.98
C SER A 158 -13.84 2.85 -8.31
N VAL A 159 -13.58 4.15 -8.36
CA VAL A 159 -12.48 4.75 -7.57
C VAL A 159 -12.73 4.59 -6.06
N GLY A 160 -13.95 4.25 -5.68
CA GLY A 160 -14.33 4.19 -4.28
C GLY A 160 -14.45 5.58 -3.66
N PRO A 161 -14.73 5.65 -2.36
CA PRO A 161 -14.59 6.89 -1.62
C PRO A 161 -13.13 7.31 -1.54
N THR A 162 -12.91 8.63 -1.49
CA THR A 162 -11.58 9.22 -1.29
C THR A 162 -11.53 9.93 0.06
N TYR A 163 -10.33 10.06 0.60
CA TYR A 163 -10.08 10.60 1.94
C TYR A 163 -8.82 11.46 1.92
N THR A 164 -8.74 12.44 2.78
CA THR A 164 -7.46 13.04 3.09
C THR A 164 -6.52 11.99 3.71
N PRO A 165 -5.18 12.12 3.60
CA PRO A 165 -4.25 11.20 4.26
C PRO A 165 -4.53 11.05 5.76
N ALA A 166 -4.85 12.15 6.45
CA ALA A 166 -5.19 12.12 7.88
C ALA A 166 -6.48 11.35 8.20
N GLU A 167 -7.52 11.48 7.37
CA GLU A 167 -8.74 10.69 7.52
C GLU A 167 -8.50 9.21 7.24
N TYR A 168 -7.67 8.91 6.24
CA TYR A 168 -7.30 7.52 5.94
C TYR A 168 -6.50 6.90 7.09
N LEU A 169 -5.52 7.62 7.63
CA LEU A 169 -4.76 7.18 8.81
C LEU A 169 -5.67 6.89 10.00
N LYS A 170 -6.64 7.79 10.27
CA LYS A 170 -7.62 7.55 11.33
C LYS A 170 -8.43 6.27 11.12
N ARG A 171 -8.82 5.97 9.90
CA ARG A 171 -9.53 4.71 9.56
C ARG A 171 -8.67 3.48 9.82
N LEU A 172 -7.37 3.54 9.55
CA LEU A 172 -6.43 2.47 9.90
C LEU A 172 -6.31 2.30 11.41
N ASP A 173 -6.28 3.39 12.18
CA ASP A 173 -6.25 3.35 13.66
C ASP A 173 -7.52 2.72 14.23
N ASP A 174 -8.69 3.12 13.71
CA ASP A 174 -9.98 2.56 14.11
C ASP A 174 -10.04 1.06 13.79
N TYR A 175 -9.54 0.64 12.60
CA TYR A 175 -9.45 -0.77 12.22
C TYR A 175 -8.50 -1.56 13.13
N GLN A 176 -7.31 -1.03 13.39
CA GLN A 176 -6.33 -1.67 14.28
C GLN A 176 -6.92 -1.88 15.67
N THR A 177 -7.56 -0.86 16.23
CA THR A 177 -8.19 -0.93 17.55
C THR A 177 -9.28 -2.00 17.60
N TRP A 178 -10.13 -2.05 16.57
CA TRP A 178 -11.16 -3.07 16.45
C TRP A 178 -10.57 -4.49 16.33
N TYR A 179 -9.54 -4.67 15.51
CA TYR A 179 -8.87 -5.95 15.30
C TYR A 179 -8.18 -6.44 16.57
N ASP A 180 -7.48 -5.57 17.28
CA ASP A 180 -6.83 -5.90 18.54
C ASP A 180 -7.84 -6.33 19.61
N GLY A 181 -9.01 -5.70 19.65
CA GLY A 181 -10.14 -6.13 20.48
C GLY A 181 -10.60 -7.54 20.15
N LEU A 182 -10.81 -7.86 18.88
CA LEU A 182 -11.19 -9.21 18.44
C LEU A 182 -10.15 -10.27 18.82
N VAL A 183 -8.85 -9.95 18.65
CA VAL A 183 -7.76 -10.85 19.01
C VAL A 183 -7.71 -11.08 20.52
N ALA A 184 -7.91 -10.04 21.33
CA ALA A 184 -7.95 -10.15 22.78
C ALA A 184 -9.12 -11.03 23.26
N ASP A 185 -10.32 -10.80 22.72
CA ASP A 185 -11.52 -11.58 23.02
C ASP A 185 -11.33 -13.07 22.65
N ARG A 186 -10.75 -13.34 21.48
CA ARG A 186 -10.48 -14.72 21.05
C ARG A 186 -9.47 -15.43 21.94
N LYS A 187 -8.40 -14.73 22.35
CA LYS A 187 -7.41 -15.25 23.30
C LYS A 187 -8.05 -15.55 24.65
N ALA A 188 -8.90 -14.66 25.15
CA ALA A 188 -9.62 -14.87 26.41
C ALA A 188 -10.55 -16.08 26.35
N ALA A 189 -11.33 -16.23 25.27
CA ALA A 189 -12.19 -17.38 25.06
C ALA A 189 -11.42 -18.70 25.00
N ASN A 190 -10.35 -18.76 24.21
CA ASN A 190 -9.50 -19.96 24.09
C ASN A 190 -8.86 -20.33 25.43
N ARG A 191 -8.43 -19.34 26.23
CA ARG A 191 -7.90 -19.57 27.57
C ARG A 191 -8.96 -20.18 28.52
N ALA A 192 -10.17 -19.65 28.51
CA ALA A 192 -11.27 -20.18 29.32
C ALA A 192 -11.63 -21.61 28.95
N GLU A 193 -11.65 -21.94 27.64
CA GLU A 193 -11.86 -23.30 27.17
C GLU A 193 -10.75 -24.25 27.63
N LEU A 194 -9.49 -23.83 27.56
CA LEU A 194 -8.35 -24.62 28.03
C LEU A 194 -8.40 -24.84 29.54
N GLU A 195 -8.67 -23.81 30.33
CA GLU A 195 -8.82 -23.92 31.78
C GLU A 195 -9.92 -24.92 32.17
N LYS A 196 -11.06 -24.89 31.45
CA LYS A 196 -12.15 -25.84 31.65
C LYS A 196 -11.71 -27.28 31.31
N ALA A 197 -11.02 -27.48 30.20
CA ALA A 197 -10.52 -28.79 29.79
C ALA A 197 -9.53 -29.38 30.83
N ILE A 198 -8.62 -28.55 31.36
CA ILE A 198 -7.70 -28.94 32.43
C ILE A 198 -8.45 -29.37 33.69
N GLN A 199 -9.48 -28.62 34.12
CA GLN A 199 -10.28 -28.99 35.29
C GLN A 199 -11.01 -30.34 35.10
N VAL A 200 -11.52 -30.61 33.90
CA VAL A 200 -12.16 -31.90 33.58
C VAL A 200 -11.13 -33.04 33.66
N ALA A 201 -9.95 -32.87 33.05
CA ALA A 201 -8.90 -33.90 33.08
C ALA A 201 -8.41 -34.17 34.51
N LEU A 202 -8.20 -33.15 35.33
CA LEU A 202 -7.81 -33.32 36.71
C LEU A 202 -8.88 -34.01 37.55
N ALA A 203 -10.17 -33.78 37.28
CA ALA A 203 -11.25 -34.44 37.95
C ALA A 203 -11.35 -35.92 37.58
N GLU A 204 -11.02 -36.29 36.33
CA GLU A 204 -10.97 -37.68 35.88
C GLU A 204 -9.78 -38.42 36.49
N ASP A 205 -8.57 -37.83 36.50
CA ASP A 205 -7.41 -38.43 37.14
C ASP A 205 -7.60 -38.67 38.65
N ASN A 206 -8.25 -37.74 39.35
CA ASN A 206 -8.57 -37.94 40.76
C ASN A 206 -9.55 -39.09 41.02
N LYS A 207 -10.51 -39.36 40.11
CA LYS A 207 -11.37 -40.54 40.18
C LYS A 207 -10.61 -41.86 40.11
N VAL A 208 -9.64 -41.94 39.17
CA VAL A 208 -8.82 -43.16 38.97
C VAL A 208 -7.94 -43.46 40.21
N VAL A 209 -7.51 -42.43 40.95
CA VAL A 209 -6.69 -42.60 42.16
C VAL A 209 -7.52 -43.10 43.35
N PHE A 210 -8.82 -42.79 43.44
CA PHE A 210 -9.69 -43.23 44.54
C PHE A 210 -10.36 -44.59 44.29
N GLU A 211 -10.30 -45.13 43.06
CA GLU A 211 -10.84 -46.44 42.71
C GLU A 211 -9.80 -47.56 42.80
N ARG A 212 -8.57 -47.30 43.19
CA ARG A 212 -7.45 -48.24 43.45
C ARG A 212 -7.24 -48.45 44.96
#